data_8ad70939c7508650122b65744b6a6414
#
_entry.id   8ad70939c7508650122b65744b6a6414
#
_cell.length_a   1.000
_cell.length_b   1.000
_cell.length_c   1.000
_cell.angle_alpha   90.00
_cell.angle_beta   90.00
_cell.angle_gamma   90.00
#
_symmetry.space_group_name_H-M   'P 1'
#
loop_
_entity.id
_entity.type
_entity.pdbx_description
1 polymer ?
#
loop_
_entity_poly.entity_id
_entity_poly.type
_entity_poly.pdbx_seq_one_letter_code
_entity_poly.pdbx_strand_id
1 'polypeptide(L)'
;MSLVAIVGRPNVGKSTLFNRLVGQRKAIVDATAGTTRDRHYGKTDWNGKEFSVIDTGGYTVNSEDIFEDEIRRQVLLAIDEADVILFLVEVATGITDLDQLMADILRRTSKKVILVCNKVDNNDQIYSSHEFYALGLGDPFCISSMSGSGTGDLMDAILAALPAETVPEEDEDLPHITIVGRPNVGKSSMTNALLGEERNIVTSIAGTTRDSIHTRYNKFGMDFYLVDTAGMRKKGKAMEDLEFYSVMRSIRAIENSDVCILMLDAQQGLESQDLNIHNLIVRNRKGCVIVVNKWDLIEKDNNTMKEWTEFLKKNLAPFNDIPIIFTSVLSKQRIFDVLQTAIRVYQSRKRRISTSELNDFLLPLIENYPPPATKGKYIKIKYVTQLPTPTPQFAFFVNLPQYIKEPYRRFLENNIRDHWDFAGVPMQIYFRQK
;
A
#
# COMPACT_ATOMS: atom_id res chain seq x y z
N MET A 1 -2.83 -7.67 -6.77
CA MET A 1 -2.09 -6.64 -7.55
C MET A 1 -0.63 -7.04 -7.65
N SER A 2 -0.03 -6.92 -8.82
CA SER A 2 1.35 -7.39 -9.07
C SER A 2 2.38 -6.39 -8.55
N LEU A 3 3.51 -6.89 -8.03
CA LEU A 3 4.59 -6.11 -7.45
C LEU A 3 5.89 -6.27 -8.25
N VAL A 4 6.49 -5.16 -8.64
CA VAL A 4 7.77 -5.08 -9.36
C VAL A 4 8.82 -4.50 -8.42
N ALA A 5 9.92 -5.21 -8.18
CA ALA A 5 11.03 -4.74 -7.36
C ALA A 5 12.21 -4.29 -8.23
N ILE A 6 12.79 -3.14 -7.91
CA ILE A 6 14.02 -2.64 -8.52
C ILE A 6 15.18 -2.98 -7.60
N VAL A 7 16.09 -3.84 -8.07
CA VAL A 7 17.31 -4.24 -7.36
C VAL A 7 18.56 -3.82 -8.15
N GLY A 8 19.67 -3.66 -7.50
CA GLY A 8 20.95 -3.28 -8.11
C GLY A 8 21.85 -2.60 -7.09
N ARG A 9 23.16 -2.51 -7.38
CA ARG A 9 24.13 -1.85 -6.52
C ARG A 9 23.78 -0.36 -6.28
N PRO A 10 24.37 0.29 -5.29
CA PRO A 10 24.20 1.73 -5.08
C PRO A 10 24.59 2.56 -6.32
N ASN A 11 23.92 3.69 -6.50
CA ASN A 11 24.20 4.69 -7.53
C ASN A 11 23.93 4.28 -9.00
N VAL A 12 23.41 3.09 -9.30
CA VAL A 12 23.02 2.68 -10.67
C VAL A 12 21.77 3.42 -11.17
N GLY A 13 21.08 4.18 -10.33
CA GLY A 13 19.91 4.98 -10.70
C GLY A 13 18.56 4.36 -10.35
N LYS A 14 18.48 3.45 -9.37
CA LYS A 14 17.24 2.80 -8.92
C LYS A 14 16.14 3.81 -8.59
N SER A 15 16.43 4.78 -7.74
CA SER A 15 15.43 5.78 -7.33
C SER A 15 15.05 6.74 -8.48
N THR A 16 15.95 6.97 -9.44
CA THR A 16 15.65 7.73 -10.65
C THR A 16 14.67 6.97 -11.53
N LEU A 17 14.91 5.66 -11.75
CA LEU A 17 14.01 4.80 -12.49
C LEU A 17 12.65 4.69 -11.79
N PHE A 18 12.65 4.44 -10.48
CA PHE A 18 11.43 4.40 -9.67
C PHE A 18 10.59 5.66 -9.85
N ASN A 19 11.20 6.84 -9.68
CA ASN A 19 10.49 8.11 -9.86
C ASN A 19 9.98 8.29 -11.30
N ARG A 20 10.69 7.80 -12.29
CA ARG A 20 10.29 7.82 -13.70
C ARG A 20 9.05 6.95 -13.92
N LEU A 21 9.06 5.70 -13.46
CA LEU A 21 7.97 4.76 -13.63
C LEU A 21 6.69 5.22 -12.89
N VAL A 22 6.83 5.70 -11.67
CA VAL A 22 5.70 6.17 -10.85
C VAL A 22 5.26 7.58 -11.24
N GLY A 23 6.18 8.42 -11.72
CA GLY A 23 5.92 9.83 -12.06
C GLY A 23 5.05 10.04 -13.30
N GLN A 24 4.95 9.07 -14.18
CA GLN A 24 4.10 9.14 -15.37
C GLN A 24 2.61 9.27 -15.00
N ARG A 25 2.20 8.79 -13.84
CA ARG A 25 0.81 8.90 -13.34
C ARG A 25 0.46 10.28 -12.74
N LYS A 26 1.45 11.05 -12.27
CA LYS A 26 1.20 12.37 -11.63
C LYS A 26 0.53 13.39 -12.53
N ALA A 27 0.57 13.21 -13.84
CA ALA A 27 -0.04 14.14 -14.79
C ALA A 27 -1.58 14.04 -14.89
N ILE A 28 -2.21 13.00 -14.37
CA ILE A 28 -3.64 12.71 -14.63
C ILE A 28 -4.53 12.69 -13.38
N VAL A 29 -4.05 12.35 -12.19
CA VAL A 29 -4.97 11.96 -11.10
C VAL A 29 -4.83 12.67 -9.75
N ASP A 30 -3.69 13.17 -9.28
CA ASP A 30 -3.63 13.68 -7.91
C ASP A 30 -2.83 14.96 -7.68
N ALA A 31 -3.57 16.07 -7.46
CA ALA A 31 -3.05 17.32 -6.90
C ALA A 31 -2.97 17.29 -5.35
N THR A 32 -3.19 16.16 -4.70
CA THR A 32 -3.09 16.01 -3.23
C THR A 32 -1.77 15.37 -2.79
N ALA A 33 -0.66 15.82 -3.38
CA ALA A 33 0.66 15.43 -2.94
C ALA A 33 1.10 16.31 -1.75
N GLY A 34 0.85 15.84 -0.54
CA GLY A 34 1.23 16.54 0.70
C GLY A 34 2.16 15.78 1.64
N THR A 35 2.64 14.56 1.30
CA THR A 35 3.55 13.84 2.20
C THR A 35 4.64 13.11 1.41
N THR A 36 5.82 13.72 1.40
CA THR A 36 7.04 13.29 0.72
C THR A 36 7.84 12.22 1.49
N ARG A 37 7.24 11.37 2.32
CA ARG A 37 8.00 10.46 3.20
C ARG A 37 8.21 9.03 2.71
N ASP A 38 7.38 8.51 1.80
CA ASP A 38 7.66 7.20 1.18
C ASP A 38 8.21 7.37 -0.22
N ARG A 39 9.54 7.46 -0.30
CA ARG A 39 10.27 7.62 -1.55
C ARG A 39 10.47 6.32 -2.32
N HIS A 40 9.99 5.18 -1.80
CA HIS A 40 10.42 3.86 -2.26
C HIS A 40 9.29 2.93 -2.70
N TYR A 41 8.02 3.33 -2.56
CA TYR A 41 6.86 2.58 -3.01
C TYR A 41 5.91 3.48 -3.81
N GLY A 42 5.43 2.98 -4.95
CA GLY A 42 4.46 3.70 -5.78
C GLY A 42 3.68 2.78 -6.70
N LYS A 43 2.54 3.26 -7.17
CA LYS A 43 1.72 2.60 -8.18
C LYS A 43 1.88 3.28 -9.52
N THR A 44 1.88 2.48 -10.55
CA THR A 44 1.89 2.93 -11.93
C THR A 44 0.90 2.13 -12.74
N ASP A 45 0.50 2.66 -13.89
CA ASP A 45 -0.29 1.94 -14.88
C ASP A 45 0.35 2.06 -16.25
N TRP A 46 0.26 1.00 -17.02
CA TRP A 46 0.70 0.97 -18.41
C TRP A 46 -0.28 0.15 -19.24
N ASN A 47 -0.73 0.70 -20.35
CA ASN A 47 -1.71 0.06 -21.24
C ASN A 47 -2.96 -0.47 -20.49
N GLY A 48 -3.41 0.25 -19.45
CA GLY A 48 -4.59 -0.10 -18.66
C GLY A 48 -4.39 -1.16 -17.59
N LYS A 49 -3.16 -1.67 -17.40
CA LYS A 49 -2.82 -2.56 -16.27
C LYS A 49 -2.08 -1.80 -15.19
N GLU A 50 -2.62 -1.86 -13.97
CA GLU A 50 -1.98 -1.28 -12.78
C GLU A 50 -1.04 -2.30 -12.13
N PHE A 51 0.13 -1.82 -11.67
CA PHE A 51 1.05 -2.59 -10.84
C PHE A 51 1.81 -1.69 -9.89
N SER A 52 2.36 -2.28 -8.84
CA SER A 52 3.15 -1.59 -7.84
C SER A 52 4.64 -1.72 -8.12
N VAL A 53 5.39 -0.65 -7.84
CA VAL A 53 6.85 -0.61 -7.99
C VAL A 53 7.47 -0.29 -6.63
N ILE A 54 8.56 -0.98 -6.29
CA ILE A 54 9.33 -0.70 -5.09
C ILE A 54 10.82 -0.52 -5.41
N ASP A 55 11.42 0.51 -4.83
CA ASP A 55 12.88 0.73 -4.83
C ASP A 55 13.50 0.12 -3.56
N THR A 56 14.27 -0.97 -3.73
CA THR A 56 14.91 -1.64 -2.60
C THR A 56 16.08 -0.86 -2.02
N GLY A 57 16.70 0.06 -2.78
CA GLY A 57 17.91 0.78 -2.39
C GLY A 57 17.73 1.87 -1.34
N GLY A 58 16.50 2.24 -1.01
CA GLY A 58 16.22 3.32 -0.08
C GLY A 58 16.16 2.93 1.40
N TYR A 59 16.36 1.66 1.70
CA TYR A 59 16.26 1.09 3.05
C TYR A 59 17.62 0.66 3.62
N THR A 60 18.73 1.17 3.06
CA THR A 60 20.09 0.90 3.60
C THR A 60 20.37 1.72 4.84
N VAL A 61 20.81 1.06 5.91
CA VAL A 61 21.40 1.71 7.08
C VAL A 61 22.83 2.13 6.71
N ASN A 62 23.18 3.38 6.99
CA ASN A 62 24.49 3.98 6.74
C ASN A 62 25.60 3.28 7.58
N SER A 63 26.18 2.19 7.10
CA SER A 63 27.41 1.63 7.66
C SER A 63 28.25 1.04 6.54
N GLU A 64 29.49 1.52 6.43
CA GLU A 64 30.41 1.19 5.34
C GLU A 64 30.94 -0.26 5.37
N ASP A 65 30.78 -1.00 6.46
CA ASP A 65 31.37 -2.33 6.66
C ASP A 65 30.46 -3.54 6.47
N ILE A 66 29.18 -3.36 6.04
CA ILE A 66 28.19 -4.46 5.93
C ILE A 66 27.58 -4.54 4.52
N PHE A 67 28.31 -4.11 3.51
CA PHE A 67 27.75 -3.82 2.18
C PHE A 67 27.24 -5.07 1.44
N GLU A 68 27.97 -6.17 1.44
CA GLU A 68 27.62 -7.36 0.65
C GLU A 68 26.44 -8.13 1.23
N ASP A 69 26.41 -8.29 2.55
CA ASP A 69 25.31 -8.99 3.24
C ASP A 69 23.99 -8.24 3.12
N GLU A 70 24.03 -6.90 3.18
CA GLU A 70 22.83 -6.07 3.04
C GLU A 70 22.27 -6.12 1.62
N ILE A 71 23.13 -6.01 0.60
CA ILE A 71 22.77 -6.16 -0.80
C ILE A 71 22.17 -7.54 -1.07
N ARG A 72 22.83 -8.59 -0.56
CA ARG A 72 22.33 -9.97 -0.67
C ARG A 72 20.96 -10.14 -0.06
N ARG A 73 20.73 -9.55 1.12
CA ARG A 73 19.41 -9.56 1.78
C ARG A 73 18.33 -8.85 0.96
N GLN A 74 18.65 -7.70 0.39
CA GLN A 74 17.71 -6.95 -0.48
C GLN A 74 17.29 -7.76 -1.70
N VAL A 75 18.24 -8.44 -2.35
CA VAL A 75 17.96 -9.31 -3.50
C VAL A 75 17.08 -10.48 -3.09
N LEU A 76 17.39 -11.14 -1.97
CA LEU A 76 16.60 -12.27 -1.47
C LEU A 76 15.16 -11.84 -1.11
N LEU A 77 15.00 -10.66 -0.52
CA LEU A 77 13.69 -10.09 -0.22
C LEU A 77 12.88 -9.77 -1.48
N ALA A 78 13.53 -9.19 -2.49
CA ALA A 78 12.89 -8.95 -3.78
C ALA A 78 12.44 -10.27 -4.43
N ILE A 79 13.24 -11.33 -4.32
CA ILE A 79 12.90 -12.67 -4.80
C ILE A 79 11.69 -13.24 -4.07
N ASP A 80 11.61 -13.07 -2.77
CA ASP A 80 10.50 -13.60 -1.96
C ASP A 80 9.19 -12.88 -2.26
N GLU A 81 9.21 -11.55 -2.38
CA GLU A 81 7.99 -10.73 -2.37
C GLU A 81 7.57 -10.19 -3.74
N ALA A 82 8.48 -9.99 -4.69
CA ALA A 82 8.12 -9.44 -6.01
C ALA A 82 7.62 -10.52 -6.98
N ASP A 83 6.77 -10.11 -7.92
CA ASP A 83 6.32 -10.93 -9.04
C ASP A 83 7.31 -10.84 -10.21
N VAL A 84 7.88 -9.63 -10.41
CA VAL A 84 8.92 -9.34 -11.41
C VAL A 84 10.05 -8.57 -10.74
N ILE A 85 11.28 -8.86 -11.10
CA ILE A 85 12.48 -8.21 -10.59
C ILE A 85 13.16 -7.47 -11.72
N LEU A 86 13.38 -6.15 -11.55
CA LEU A 86 14.22 -5.35 -12.45
C LEU A 86 15.62 -5.30 -11.85
N PHE A 87 16.56 -5.98 -12.49
CA PHE A 87 17.96 -5.93 -12.09
C PHE A 87 18.66 -4.81 -12.85
N LEU A 88 18.97 -3.73 -12.14
CA LEU A 88 19.50 -2.51 -12.70
C LEU A 88 21.03 -2.46 -12.59
N VAL A 89 21.70 -2.34 -13.72
CA VAL A 89 23.15 -2.17 -13.84
C VAL A 89 23.46 -0.85 -14.59
N GLU A 90 24.69 -0.41 -14.51
CA GLU A 90 25.14 0.85 -15.12
C GLU A 90 26.14 0.56 -16.25
N VAL A 91 25.80 1.05 -17.45
CA VAL A 91 26.60 0.79 -18.65
C VAL A 91 28.00 1.42 -18.57
N ALA A 92 28.15 2.58 -17.96
CA ALA A 92 29.42 3.32 -17.93
C ALA A 92 30.50 2.65 -17.06
N THR A 93 30.12 1.88 -16.04
CA THR A 93 31.06 1.20 -15.14
C THR A 93 31.35 -0.23 -15.53
N GLY A 94 30.60 -0.81 -16.47
CA GLY A 94 30.68 -2.23 -16.79
C GLY A 94 30.22 -3.13 -15.64
N ILE A 95 30.52 -4.43 -15.74
CA ILE A 95 30.16 -5.42 -14.72
C ILE A 95 31.11 -5.30 -13.52
N THR A 96 30.54 -5.16 -12.34
CA THR A 96 31.29 -5.17 -11.06
C THR A 96 31.09 -6.49 -10.32
N ASP A 97 31.95 -6.76 -9.31
CA ASP A 97 31.84 -7.96 -8.46
C ASP A 97 30.47 -8.02 -7.76
N LEU A 98 29.90 -6.87 -7.36
CA LEU A 98 28.56 -6.80 -6.79
C LEU A 98 27.47 -7.14 -7.81
N ASP A 99 27.60 -6.71 -9.04
CA ASP A 99 26.66 -7.08 -10.11
C ASP A 99 26.71 -8.59 -10.37
N GLN A 100 27.91 -9.18 -10.36
CA GLN A 100 28.10 -10.62 -10.51
C GLN A 100 27.48 -11.40 -9.34
N LEU A 101 27.72 -10.96 -8.10
CA LEU A 101 27.15 -11.58 -6.90
C LEU A 101 25.61 -11.57 -6.95
N MET A 102 25.01 -10.45 -7.33
CA MET A 102 23.56 -10.33 -7.46
C MET A 102 23.04 -11.20 -8.59
N ALA A 103 23.69 -11.24 -9.75
CA ALA A 103 23.32 -12.07 -10.88
C ALA A 103 23.35 -13.55 -10.50
N ASP A 104 24.34 -14.01 -9.73
CA ASP A 104 24.44 -15.38 -9.25
C ASP A 104 23.24 -15.81 -8.39
N ILE A 105 22.74 -14.91 -7.56
CA ILE A 105 21.55 -15.14 -6.74
C ILE A 105 20.31 -15.14 -7.63
N LEU A 106 20.19 -14.15 -8.53
CA LEU A 106 19.02 -13.96 -9.39
C LEU A 106 18.87 -15.09 -10.42
N ARG A 107 19.95 -15.70 -10.90
CA ARG A 107 19.90 -16.87 -11.81
C ARG A 107 19.27 -18.11 -11.17
N ARG A 108 19.34 -18.23 -9.85
CA ARG A 108 18.79 -19.37 -9.10
C ARG A 108 17.30 -19.22 -8.76
N THR A 109 16.73 -18.05 -8.98
CA THR A 109 15.30 -17.84 -8.72
C THR A 109 14.42 -18.32 -9.86
N SER A 110 13.20 -18.74 -9.52
CA SER A 110 12.16 -19.03 -10.51
C SER A 110 11.36 -17.78 -10.92
N LYS A 111 11.65 -16.63 -10.30
CA LYS A 111 10.98 -15.36 -10.61
C LYS A 111 11.46 -14.82 -11.95
N LYS A 112 10.60 -14.04 -12.60
CA LYS A 112 11.01 -13.34 -13.83
C LYS A 112 11.93 -12.19 -13.49
N VAL A 113 13.16 -12.25 -13.97
CA VAL A 113 14.15 -11.19 -13.87
C VAL A 113 14.28 -10.51 -15.21
N ILE A 114 14.27 -9.19 -15.23
CA ILE A 114 14.53 -8.34 -16.40
C ILE A 114 15.83 -7.57 -16.13
N LEU A 115 16.84 -7.81 -16.95
CA LEU A 115 18.11 -7.10 -16.88
C LEU A 115 17.95 -5.71 -17.52
N VAL A 116 18.32 -4.67 -16.79
CA VAL A 116 18.16 -3.28 -17.25
C VAL A 116 19.49 -2.54 -17.17
N CYS A 117 20.03 -2.17 -18.33
CA CYS A 117 21.22 -1.33 -18.46
C CYS A 117 20.81 0.14 -18.46
N ASN A 118 21.13 0.84 -17.36
CA ASN A 118 20.77 2.24 -17.19
C ASN A 118 21.93 3.19 -17.57
N LYS A 119 21.59 4.48 -17.70
CA LYS A 119 22.48 5.55 -18.12
C LYS A 119 22.99 5.39 -19.55
N VAL A 120 22.15 4.82 -20.42
CA VAL A 120 22.40 4.72 -21.86
C VAL A 120 21.85 5.98 -22.53
N ASP A 121 22.70 6.98 -22.67
CA ASP A 121 22.30 8.31 -23.16
C ASP A 121 22.63 8.50 -24.65
N ASN A 122 23.40 7.58 -25.25
CA ASN A 122 23.76 7.62 -26.66
C ASN A 122 23.87 6.20 -27.27
N ASN A 123 23.94 6.13 -28.63
CA ASN A 123 23.99 4.86 -29.35
C ASN A 123 25.26 4.05 -29.10
N ASP A 124 26.40 4.68 -28.81
CA ASP A 124 27.65 3.99 -28.56
C ASP A 124 27.58 3.18 -27.25
N GLN A 125 26.85 3.69 -26.28
CA GLN A 125 26.61 2.98 -25.01
C GLN A 125 25.70 1.76 -25.15
N ILE A 126 24.86 1.70 -26.20
CA ILE A 126 24.08 0.49 -26.52
C ILE A 126 25.05 -0.66 -26.86
N TYR A 127 26.11 -0.42 -27.61
CA TYR A 127 27.09 -1.46 -27.91
C TYR A 127 27.82 -1.94 -26.65
N SER A 128 28.13 -1.04 -25.70
CA SER A 128 28.74 -1.37 -24.44
C SER A 128 27.85 -2.24 -23.56
N SER A 129 26.54 -2.19 -23.72
CA SER A 129 25.59 -3.03 -22.96
C SER A 129 25.72 -4.53 -23.28
N HIS A 130 26.35 -4.89 -24.39
CA HIS A 130 26.57 -6.30 -24.76
C HIS A 130 27.46 -7.04 -23.74
N GLU A 131 28.32 -6.36 -23.00
CA GLU A 131 29.10 -6.96 -21.91
C GLU A 131 28.18 -7.67 -20.89
N PHE A 132 26.99 -7.12 -20.63
CA PHE A 132 26.08 -7.61 -19.62
C PHE A 132 25.38 -8.93 -19.96
N TYR A 133 25.50 -9.45 -21.20
CA TYR A 133 25.10 -10.81 -21.52
C TYR A 133 25.88 -11.84 -20.68
N ALA A 134 27.12 -11.51 -20.25
CA ALA A 134 27.90 -12.36 -19.38
C ALA A 134 27.24 -12.65 -18.01
N LEU A 135 26.28 -11.81 -17.59
CA LEU A 135 25.49 -12.04 -16.37
C LEU A 135 24.48 -13.19 -16.51
N GLY A 136 24.19 -13.66 -17.73
CA GLY A 136 23.33 -14.83 -17.97
C GLY A 136 21.86 -14.64 -17.57
N LEU A 137 21.34 -13.40 -17.64
CA LEU A 137 19.97 -13.04 -17.28
C LEU A 137 19.09 -12.65 -18.48
N GLY A 138 19.54 -12.96 -19.71
CA GLY A 138 18.84 -12.64 -20.96
C GLY A 138 19.25 -11.29 -21.54
N ASP A 139 18.42 -10.80 -22.48
CA ASP A 139 18.69 -9.57 -23.22
C ASP A 139 18.58 -8.34 -22.30
N PRO A 140 19.59 -7.45 -22.28
CA PRO A 140 19.55 -6.25 -21.49
C PRO A 140 18.66 -5.18 -22.12
N PHE A 141 17.74 -4.60 -21.34
CA PHE A 141 16.98 -3.43 -21.74
C PHE A 141 17.80 -2.17 -21.52
N CYS A 142 18.19 -1.50 -22.60
CA CYS A 142 18.96 -0.26 -22.54
C CYS A 142 18.04 0.94 -22.30
N ILE A 143 18.23 1.63 -21.18
CA ILE A 143 17.42 2.79 -20.83
C ILE A 143 18.25 3.97 -20.33
N SER A 144 17.70 5.16 -20.43
CA SER A 144 18.12 6.32 -19.64
C SER A 144 16.99 6.71 -18.69
N SER A 145 17.13 6.40 -17.41
CA SER A 145 16.13 6.79 -16.40
C SER A 145 15.95 8.30 -16.30
N MET A 146 16.97 9.09 -16.67
CA MET A 146 16.94 10.54 -16.61
C MET A 146 16.18 11.14 -17.80
N SER A 147 16.48 10.74 -19.03
CA SER A 147 15.79 11.24 -20.23
C SER A 147 14.46 10.53 -20.49
N GLY A 148 14.33 9.27 -20.09
CA GLY A 148 13.18 8.42 -20.37
C GLY A 148 13.33 7.56 -21.63
N SER A 149 14.46 7.62 -22.31
CA SER A 149 14.74 6.78 -23.48
C SER A 149 14.69 5.30 -23.10
N GLY A 150 14.06 4.46 -23.94
CA GLY A 150 13.93 3.00 -23.75
C GLY A 150 12.97 2.57 -22.63
N THR A 151 12.39 3.50 -21.87
CA THR A 151 11.48 3.13 -20.75
C THR A 151 10.14 2.58 -21.22
N GLY A 152 9.69 2.92 -22.43
CA GLY A 152 8.46 2.36 -23.02
C GLY A 152 8.59 0.85 -23.26
N ASP A 153 9.65 0.43 -23.92
CA ASP A 153 9.93 -0.99 -24.18
C ASP A 153 10.12 -1.78 -22.88
N LEU A 154 10.75 -1.16 -21.88
CA LEU A 154 10.87 -1.74 -20.54
C LEU A 154 9.48 -1.94 -19.90
N MET A 155 8.57 -0.97 -20.00
CA MET A 155 7.21 -1.08 -19.46
C MET A 155 6.42 -2.17 -20.16
N ASP A 156 6.55 -2.33 -21.48
CA ASP A 156 5.92 -3.44 -22.23
C ASP A 156 6.47 -4.80 -21.79
N ALA A 157 7.79 -4.89 -21.58
CA ALA A 157 8.43 -6.10 -21.07
C ALA A 157 7.98 -6.44 -19.64
N ILE A 158 7.81 -5.45 -18.78
CA ILE A 158 7.25 -5.64 -17.43
C ILE A 158 5.84 -6.22 -17.55
N LEU A 159 4.96 -5.63 -18.36
CA LEU A 159 3.59 -6.13 -18.52
C LEU A 159 3.54 -7.56 -19.03
N ALA A 160 4.41 -7.90 -19.99
CA ALA A 160 4.52 -9.26 -20.54
C ALA A 160 5.01 -10.27 -19.48
N ALA A 161 5.80 -9.82 -18.52
CA ALA A 161 6.37 -10.64 -17.45
C ALA A 161 5.46 -10.78 -16.23
N LEU A 162 4.47 -9.88 -16.05
CA LEU A 162 3.51 -9.95 -14.94
C LEU A 162 2.65 -11.22 -15.05
N PRO A 163 2.36 -11.90 -13.93
CA PRO A 163 1.46 -13.03 -13.94
C PRO A 163 0.08 -12.62 -14.49
N ALA A 164 -0.55 -13.55 -15.23
CA ALA A 164 -1.94 -13.37 -15.61
C ALA A 164 -2.79 -13.22 -14.34
N GLU A 165 -3.70 -12.26 -14.31
CA GLU A 165 -4.67 -12.16 -13.23
C GLU A 165 -5.54 -13.41 -13.24
N THR A 166 -5.18 -14.38 -12.42
CA THR A 166 -6.09 -15.46 -12.06
C THR A 166 -7.07 -14.84 -11.07
N VAL A 167 -8.30 -14.61 -11.52
CA VAL A 167 -9.42 -14.32 -10.60
C VAL A 167 -9.58 -15.61 -9.78
N PRO A 168 -9.32 -15.61 -8.47
CA PRO A 168 -9.63 -16.78 -7.66
C PRO A 168 -11.15 -16.99 -7.71
N GLU A 169 -11.60 -18.24 -7.73
CA GLU A 169 -13.01 -18.59 -7.43
C GLU A 169 -13.30 -18.35 -5.91
N GLU A 170 -12.92 -17.20 -5.40
CA GLU A 170 -13.27 -16.77 -4.06
C GLU A 170 -14.66 -16.10 -4.13
N ASP A 171 -15.47 -16.31 -3.11
CA ASP A 171 -16.71 -15.55 -2.95
C ASP A 171 -16.37 -14.05 -2.95
N GLU A 172 -16.54 -13.38 -4.09
CA GLU A 172 -16.19 -11.97 -4.29
C GLU A 172 -16.86 -11.01 -3.29
N ASP A 173 -17.86 -11.52 -2.56
CA ASP A 173 -18.62 -10.76 -1.58
C ASP A 173 -18.05 -10.80 -0.15
N LEU A 174 -17.10 -11.68 0.14
CA LEU A 174 -16.52 -11.77 1.48
C LEU A 174 -15.41 -10.75 1.70
N PRO A 175 -15.35 -10.12 2.89
CA PRO A 175 -14.29 -9.15 3.19
C PRO A 175 -12.91 -9.80 3.27
N HIS A 176 -11.90 -9.13 2.72
CA HIS A 176 -10.50 -9.45 2.90
C HIS A 176 -9.90 -8.55 3.98
N ILE A 177 -9.53 -9.14 5.12
CA ILE A 177 -9.01 -8.41 6.28
C ILE A 177 -7.55 -8.80 6.51
N THR A 178 -6.69 -7.82 6.73
CA THR A 178 -5.28 -8.05 7.10
C THR A 178 -4.93 -7.39 8.42
N ILE A 179 -3.93 -7.96 9.12
CA ILE A 179 -3.36 -7.41 10.34
C ILE A 179 -1.95 -6.92 10.03
N VAL A 180 -1.74 -5.61 10.16
CA VAL A 180 -0.45 -4.95 9.89
C VAL A 180 0.04 -4.16 11.10
N GLY A 181 1.30 -3.81 11.11
CA GLY A 181 1.94 -3.07 12.21
C GLY A 181 3.40 -3.43 12.33
N ARG A 182 4.13 -2.75 13.21
CA ARG A 182 5.56 -2.98 13.48
C ARG A 182 5.83 -4.40 13.98
N PRO A 183 7.09 -4.86 13.95
CA PRO A 183 7.49 -6.08 14.67
C PRO A 183 7.10 -6.01 16.16
N ASN A 184 6.80 -7.16 16.75
CA ASN A 184 6.52 -7.32 18.19
C ASN A 184 5.29 -6.59 18.77
N VAL A 185 4.43 -5.94 17.97
CA VAL A 185 3.17 -5.33 18.44
C VAL A 185 2.09 -6.37 18.76
N GLY A 186 2.29 -7.65 18.42
CA GLY A 186 1.36 -8.73 18.73
C GLY A 186 0.54 -9.28 17.56
N LYS A 187 0.94 -9.00 16.30
CA LYS A 187 0.23 -9.49 15.10
C LYS A 187 0.09 -11.00 15.08
N SER A 188 1.18 -11.74 15.27
CA SER A 188 1.17 -13.22 15.30
C SER A 188 0.33 -13.76 16.45
N SER A 189 0.36 -13.10 17.60
CA SER A 189 -0.48 -13.47 18.76
C SER A 189 -1.96 -13.27 18.44
N MET A 190 -2.33 -12.16 17.78
CA MET A 190 -3.70 -11.88 17.35
C MET A 190 -4.18 -12.93 16.34
N THR A 191 -3.37 -13.21 15.33
CA THR A 191 -3.68 -14.24 14.33
C THR A 191 -3.84 -15.62 14.98
N ASN A 192 -2.96 -15.98 15.90
CA ASN A 192 -3.06 -17.24 16.63
C ASN A 192 -4.29 -17.29 17.53
N ALA A 193 -4.63 -16.18 18.20
CA ALA A 193 -5.85 -16.13 19.02
C ALA A 193 -7.12 -16.30 18.18
N LEU A 194 -7.13 -15.78 16.94
CA LEU A 194 -8.25 -15.94 16.02
C LEU A 194 -8.32 -17.34 15.41
N LEU A 195 -7.19 -17.94 15.04
CA LEU A 195 -7.14 -19.22 14.33
C LEU A 195 -6.87 -20.42 15.24
N GLY A 196 -6.33 -20.22 16.44
CA GLY A 196 -5.82 -21.25 17.34
C GLY A 196 -6.85 -21.96 18.20
N GLU A 197 -8.09 -21.52 18.25
CA GLU A 197 -9.16 -22.23 18.95
C GLU A 197 -9.81 -23.24 18.03
N GLU A 198 -9.20 -24.45 18.01
CA GLU A 198 -9.66 -25.69 17.40
C GLU A 198 -9.54 -25.91 15.87
N ARG A 199 -9.00 -27.08 15.61
CA ARG A 199 -8.54 -27.81 14.43
C ARG A 199 -9.49 -27.96 13.23
N ASN A 200 -10.47 -27.14 13.00
CA ASN A 200 -11.45 -27.35 11.93
C ASN A 200 -11.69 -26.12 11.09
N ILE A 201 -10.67 -25.48 10.58
CA ILE A 201 -10.86 -24.57 9.44
C ILE A 201 -9.54 -24.50 8.70
N VAL A 202 -9.43 -25.25 7.65
CA VAL A 202 -8.62 -24.90 6.50
C VAL A 202 -9.17 -25.70 5.32
N THR A 203 -10.05 -25.15 4.58
CA THR A 203 -10.00 -25.37 3.15
C THR A 203 -8.93 -24.42 2.63
N SER A 204 -7.66 -24.86 2.71
CA SER A 204 -6.71 -24.41 1.70
C SER A 204 -7.32 -24.83 0.39
N ILE A 205 -7.76 -23.88 -0.43
CA ILE A 205 -8.16 -24.17 -1.80
C ILE A 205 -6.90 -24.73 -2.47
N ALA A 206 -6.86 -26.06 -2.57
CA ALA A 206 -5.81 -26.79 -3.24
C ALA A 206 -5.96 -26.54 -4.73
N GLY A 207 -5.08 -25.73 -5.30
CA GLY A 207 -5.11 -25.46 -6.75
C GLY A 207 -3.98 -24.60 -7.27
N THR A 208 -3.27 -23.86 -6.43
CA THR A 208 -2.12 -23.06 -6.83
C THR A 208 -0.95 -23.33 -5.90
N THR A 209 0.05 -23.97 -6.43
CA THR A 209 1.22 -24.51 -5.71
C THR A 209 2.17 -23.47 -5.11
N ARG A 210 1.76 -22.19 -4.88
CA ARG A 210 2.65 -21.15 -4.32
C ARG A 210 2.05 -20.15 -3.34
N ASP A 211 0.74 -19.88 -3.32
CA ASP A 211 0.20 -18.74 -2.53
C ASP A 211 -1.17 -19.01 -1.91
N SER A 212 -1.30 -19.90 -0.93
CA SER A 212 -2.46 -19.88 -0.02
C SER A 212 -2.28 -18.74 1.00
N ILE A 213 -2.43 -17.50 0.49
CA ILE A 213 -2.23 -16.27 1.27
C ILE A 213 -3.46 -15.99 2.15
N HIS A 214 -4.62 -16.57 1.81
CA HIS A 214 -5.91 -16.28 2.42
C HIS A 214 -6.41 -17.46 3.25
N THR A 215 -6.80 -17.17 4.49
CA THR A 215 -7.45 -18.16 5.38
C THR A 215 -8.87 -17.70 5.67
N ARG A 216 -9.87 -18.49 5.26
CA ARG A 216 -11.27 -18.17 5.58
C ARG A 216 -11.53 -18.33 7.07
N TYR A 217 -12.12 -17.31 7.65
CA TYR A 217 -12.62 -17.31 9.02
C TYR A 217 -14.14 -17.31 8.99
N ASN A 218 -14.76 -18.39 9.51
CA ASN A 218 -16.22 -18.51 9.57
C ASN A 218 -16.61 -18.96 10.97
N LYS A 219 -16.72 -18.01 11.90
CA LYS A 219 -17.13 -18.26 13.29
C LYS A 219 -17.93 -17.09 13.85
N PHE A 220 -18.76 -17.38 14.85
CA PHE A 220 -19.54 -16.37 15.59
C PHE A 220 -20.38 -15.45 14.69
N GLY A 221 -20.87 -15.98 13.57
CA GLY A 221 -21.65 -15.19 12.60
C GLY A 221 -20.83 -14.22 11.75
N MET A 222 -19.50 -14.32 11.78
CA MET A 222 -18.58 -13.55 10.96
C MET A 222 -17.96 -14.45 9.90
N ASP A 223 -17.98 -14.02 8.64
CA ASP A 223 -17.38 -14.73 7.51
C ASP A 223 -16.53 -13.78 6.69
N PHE A 224 -15.21 -14.06 6.59
CA PHE A 224 -14.24 -13.22 5.89
C PHE A 224 -12.94 -13.99 5.61
N TYR A 225 -12.12 -13.45 4.73
CA TYR A 225 -10.77 -13.93 4.48
C TYR A 225 -9.73 -13.13 5.29
N LEU A 226 -8.89 -13.86 6.04
CA LEU A 226 -7.72 -13.27 6.68
C LEU A 226 -6.53 -13.39 5.74
N VAL A 227 -5.99 -12.24 5.31
CA VAL A 227 -4.88 -12.14 4.33
C VAL A 227 -3.53 -12.28 5.02
N ASP A 228 -2.57 -12.93 4.36
CA ASP A 228 -1.16 -13.12 4.79
C ASP A 228 -0.96 -13.91 6.09
N THR A 229 -1.76 -14.94 6.31
CA THR A 229 -1.59 -15.82 7.48
C THR A 229 -0.39 -16.77 7.37
N ALA A 230 -0.01 -17.18 6.15
CA ALA A 230 1.10 -18.12 5.91
C ALA A 230 2.44 -17.55 6.36
N GLY A 231 2.64 -16.27 6.13
CA GLY A 231 3.84 -15.59 6.51
C GLY A 231 3.99 -15.36 8.02
N MET A 232 2.88 -15.23 8.74
CA MET A 232 2.90 -15.11 10.20
C MET A 232 3.17 -16.46 10.91
N ARG A 233 2.95 -17.60 10.20
CA ARG A 233 3.12 -18.95 10.78
C ARG A 233 4.51 -19.57 10.56
N LYS A 234 5.21 -19.24 9.48
CA LYS A 234 6.35 -20.03 8.97
C LYS A 234 7.74 -19.53 9.34
N LYS A 235 7.94 -18.36 9.93
CA LYS A 235 9.31 -17.80 10.09
C LYS A 235 9.69 -17.56 11.53
N GLY A 236 10.88 -18.12 11.90
CA GLY A 236 11.52 -17.90 13.18
C GLY A 236 11.89 -16.42 13.38
N LYS A 237 12.02 -16.02 14.64
CA LYS A 237 12.28 -14.65 15.13
C LYS A 237 13.38 -13.86 14.40
N ALA A 238 14.38 -14.53 13.82
CA ALA A 238 15.55 -13.88 13.20
C ALA A 238 15.24 -13.12 11.88
N MET A 239 14.11 -13.36 11.22
CA MET A 239 13.73 -12.67 9.97
C MET A 239 12.69 -11.57 10.17
N GLU A 240 12.01 -11.51 11.32
CA GLU A 240 11.02 -10.45 11.61
C GLU A 240 11.68 -9.10 11.98
N ASP A 241 12.95 -9.12 12.40
CA ASP A 241 13.66 -7.93 12.87
C ASP A 241 14.19 -7.01 11.75
N LEU A 242 14.02 -7.39 10.48
CA LEU A 242 14.42 -6.55 9.37
C LEU A 242 13.28 -5.60 8.98
N GLU A 243 13.46 -4.33 9.25
CA GLU A 243 12.50 -3.25 9.02
C GLU A 243 11.94 -3.26 7.59
N PHE A 244 12.78 -3.46 6.60
CA PHE A 244 12.42 -3.52 5.18
C PHE A 244 11.53 -4.72 4.84
N TYR A 245 11.79 -5.90 5.42
CA TYR A 245 10.98 -7.10 5.21
C TYR A 245 9.55 -6.91 5.72
N SER A 246 9.43 -6.30 6.89
CA SER A 246 8.13 -5.96 7.48
C SER A 246 7.33 -5.00 6.60
N VAL A 247 8.00 -4.02 5.96
CA VAL A 247 7.35 -3.04 5.07
C VAL A 247 6.86 -3.67 3.77
N MET A 248 7.71 -4.44 3.06
CA MET A 248 7.35 -5.11 1.80
C MET A 248 6.14 -6.00 1.96
N ARG A 249 6.15 -6.78 3.02
CA ARG A 249 5.08 -7.69 3.35
C ARG A 249 3.79 -6.97 3.72
N SER A 250 3.91 -5.88 4.49
CA SER A 250 2.77 -5.03 4.83
C SER A 250 2.15 -4.42 3.57
N ILE A 251 2.95 -4.02 2.58
CA ILE A 251 2.46 -3.51 1.30
C ILE A 251 1.60 -4.56 0.60
N ARG A 252 2.12 -5.78 0.43
CA ARG A 252 1.38 -6.87 -0.24
C ARG A 252 0.09 -7.23 0.47
N ALA A 253 0.15 -7.35 1.79
CA ALA A 253 -1.02 -7.62 2.62
C ALA A 253 -2.08 -6.51 2.51
N ILE A 254 -1.65 -5.24 2.55
CA ILE A 254 -2.52 -4.07 2.37
C ILE A 254 -3.15 -4.08 0.98
N GLU A 255 -2.38 -4.32 -0.07
CA GLU A 255 -2.91 -4.31 -1.45
C GLU A 255 -4.00 -5.36 -1.68
N ASN A 256 -3.84 -6.54 -1.11
CA ASN A 256 -4.74 -7.68 -1.27
C ASN A 256 -5.89 -7.70 -0.24
N SER A 257 -6.03 -6.68 0.59
CA SER A 257 -7.11 -6.58 1.58
C SER A 257 -8.13 -5.50 1.24
N ASP A 258 -9.27 -5.55 1.89
CA ASP A 258 -10.30 -4.50 1.89
C ASP A 258 -10.18 -3.61 3.13
N VAL A 259 -9.86 -4.24 4.26
CA VAL A 259 -9.72 -3.57 5.55
C VAL A 259 -8.42 -4.01 6.22
N CYS A 260 -7.69 -3.04 6.74
CA CYS A 260 -6.45 -3.25 7.47
C CYS A 260 -6.67 -2.98 8.96
N ILE A 261 -6.28 -3.93 9.79
CA ILE A 261 -6.20 -3.76 11.25
C ILE A 261 -4.76 -3.32 11.54
N LEU A 262 -4.56 -2.04 11.83
CA LEU A 262 -3.26 -1.48 12.21
C LEU A 262 -3.04 -1.66 13.71
N MET A 263 -2.14 -2.57 14.08
CA MET A 263 -1.80 -2.84 15.47
C MET A 263 -0.68 -1.95 15.96
N LEU A 264 -0.89 -1.32 17.11
CA LEU A 264 0.06 -0.49 17.85
C LEU A 264 0.38 -1.13 19.20
N ASP A 265 1.55 -0.88 19.72
CA ASP A 265 1.96 -1.27 21.06
C ASP A 265 1.70 -0.12 22.06
N ALA A 266 0.86 -0.36 23.06
CA ALA A 266 0.53 0.65 24.06
C ALA A 266 1.74 1.13 24.87
N GLN A 267 2.75 0.27 25.08
CA GLN A 267 3.96 0.63 25.83
C GLN A 267 4.92 1.51 25.02
N GLN A 268 4.98 1.31 23.70
CA GLN A 268 5.91 2.04 22.83
C GLN A 268 5.28 3.29 22.20
N GLY A 269 3.95 3.36 22.19
CA GLY A 269 3.24 4.47 21.57
C GLY A 269 3.24 4.42 20.04
N LEU A 270 2.97 5.58 19.45
CA LEU A 270 2.92 5.77 17.99
C LEU A 270 4.30 6.19 17.48
N GLU A 271 4.89 5.38 16.62
CA GLU A 271 6.19 5.64 16.02
C GLU A 271 6.10 5.98 14.52
N SER A 272 7.22 6.43 13.94
CA SER A 272 7.29 6.82 12.53
C SER A 272 6.94 5.67 11.57
N GLN A 273 7.29 4.43 11.92
CA GLN A 273 6.96 3.26 11.11
C GLN A 273 5.46 2.95 11.11
N ASP A 274 4.75 3.18 12.23
CA ASP A 274 3.29 3.05 12.29
C ASP A 274 2.61 4.07 11.38
N LEU A 275 3.12 5.32 11.38
CA LEU A 275 2.64 6.37 10.48
C LEU A 275 2.89 6.03 9.01
N ASN A 276 4.02 5.40 8.68
CA ASN A 276 4.30 4.95 7.33
C ASN A 276 3.30 3.87 6.89
N ILE A 277 3.01 2.88 7.74
CA ILE A 277 2.01 1.84 7.46
C ILE A 277 0.61 2.46 7.31
N HIS A 278 0.23 3.38 8.20
CA HIS A 278 -1.03 4.11 8.08
C HIS A 278 -1.13 4.85 6.74
N ASN A 279 -0.08 5.57 6.33
CA ASN A 279 -0.04 6.26 5.05
C ASN A 279 -0.18 5.30 3.86
N LEU A 280 0.43 4.11 3.92
CA LEU A 280 0.26 3.06 2.91
C LEU A 280 -1.19 2.57 2.82
N ILE A 281 -1.87 2.39 3.96
CA ILE A 281 -3.29 2.01 4.00
C ILE A 281 -4.15 3.08 3.31
N VAL A 282 -3.92 4.36 3.64
CA VAL A 282 -4.66 5.49 3.06
C VAL A 282 -4.42 5.61 1.56
N ARG A 283 -3.16 5.53 1.11
CA ARG A 283 -2.78 5.57 -0.32
C ARG A 283 -3.41 4.44 -1.11
N ASN A 284 -3.49 3.25 -0.51
CA ASN A 284 -4.14 2.09 -1.11
C ASN A 284 -5.66 2.12 -0.97
N ARG A 285 -6.24 3.17 -0.37
CA ARG A 285 -7.69 3.37 -0.19
C ARG A 285 -8.36 2.19 0.51
N LYS A 286 -7.67 1.62 1.50
CA LYS A 286 -8.19 0.49 2.29
C LYS A 286 -8.88 1.00 3.53
N GLY A 287 -9.91 0.27 3.98
CA GLY A 287 -10.50 0.51 5.30
C GLY A 287 -9.45 0.33 6.40
N CYS A 288 -9.57 1.09 7.48
CA CYS A 288 -8.62 1.06 8.59
C CYS A 288 -9.33 0.95 9.94
N VAL A 289 -8.82 0.06 10.78
CA VAL A 289 -9.15 -0.03 12.22
C VAL A 289 -7.84 0.02 12.98
N ILE A 290 -7.74 0.87 13.99
CA ILE A 290 -6.56 0.93 14.86
C ILE A 290 -6.80 0.09 16.10
N VAL A 291 -5.83 -0.74 16.42
CA VAL A 291 -5.83 -1.60 17.60
C VAL A 291 -4.62 -1.27 18.46
N VAL A 292 -4.87 -0.70 19.63
CA VAL A 292 -3.85 -0.45 20.65
C VAL A 292 -3.77 -1.68 21.54
N ASN A 293 -2.78 -2.54 21.27
CA ASN A 293 -2.56 -3.81 21.96
C ASN A 293 -1.66 -3.65 23.17
N LYS A 294 -1.60 -4.68 24.01
CA LYS A 294 -0.90 -4.72 25.30
C LYS A 294 -1.45 -3.67 26.29
N TRP A 295 -2.74 -3.41 26.16
CA TRP A 295 -3.41 -2.42 27.00
C TRP A 295 -3.45 -2.81 28.48
N ASP A 296 -3.28 -4.09 28.79
CA ASP A 296 -3.13 -4.63 30.14
C ASP A 296 -1.85 -4.18 30.87
N LEU A 297 -0.81 -3.81 30.12
CA LEU A 297 0.50 -3.39 30.63
C LEU A 297 0.63 -1.89 30.92
N ILE A 298 -0.42 -1.12 30.66
CA ILE A 298 -0.43 0.34 30.86
C ILE A 298 -1.09 0.65 32.21
N GLU A 299 -0.48 1.54 32.98
CA GLU A 299 -1.13 2.17 34.13
C GLU A 299 -2.26 3.07 33.62
N LYS A 300 -3.44 2.92 34.19
CA LYS A 300 -4.68 3.53 33.68
C LYS A 300 -5.35 4.37 34.73
N ASP A 301 -5.76 5.55 34.35
CA ASP A 301 -6.75 6.36 35.02
C ASP A 301 -8.03 6.49 34.18
N ASN A 302 -9.00 7.27 34.62
CA ASN A 302 -10.27 7.49 33.94
C ASN A 302 -10.12 8.23 32.59
N ASN A 303 -9.01 8.92 32.37
CA ASN A 303 -8.77 9.76 31.19
C ASN A 303 -7.80 9.12 30.18
N THR A 304 -7.00 8.14 30.59
CA THR A 304 -5.94 7.53 29.77
C THR A 304 -6.41 7.12 28.37
N MET A 305 -7.58 6.48 28.28
CA MET A 305 -8.15 6.06 26.99
C MET A 305 -8.53 7.25 26.10
N LYS A 306 -9.07 8.32 26.69
CA LYS A 306 -9.44 9.54 25.97
C LYS A 306 -8.22 10.29 25.46
N GLU A 307 -7.20 10.43 26.30
CA GLU A 307 -5.93 11.07 25.94
C GLU A 307 -5.22 10.34 24.80
N TRP A 308 -5.18 9.00 24.84
CA TRP A 308 -4.66 8.18 23.76
C TRP A 308 -5.44 8.37 22.47
N THR A 309 -6.76 8.42 22.55
CA THR A 309 -7.63 8.63 21.38
C THR A 309 -7.36 9.99 20.74
N GLU A 310 -7.28 11.06 21.54
CA GLU A 310 -7.00 12.41 21.06
C GLU A 310 -5.58 12.51 20.47
N PHE A 311 -4.59 11.90 21.13
CA PHE A 311 -3.22 11.82 20.63
C PHE A 311 -3.14 11.14 19.27
N LEU A 312 -3.78 9.97 19.10
CA LEU A 312 -3.82 9.26 17.82
C LEU A 312 -4.53 10.08 16.73
N LYS A 313 -5.71 10.63 17.03
CA LYS A 313 -6.46 11.47 16.07
C LYS A 313 -5.65 12.68 15.60
N LYS A 314 -4.90 13.31 16.48
CA LYS A 314 -4.04 14.45 16.14
C LYS A 314 -2.90 14.05 15.18
N ASN A 315 -2.24 12.91 15.42
CA ASN A 315 -1.06 12.50 14.68
C ASN A 315 -1.39 11.79 13.35
N LEU A 316 -2.60 11.24 13.22
CA LEU A 316 -3.05 10.54 12.01
C LEU A 316 -3.77 11.46 11.00
N ALA A 317 -3.91 12.76 11.31
CA ALA A 317 -4.49 13.71 10.37
C ALA A 317 -3.74 13.72 9.02
N PRO A 318 -4.45 13.91 7.88
CA PRO A 318 -5.85 14.33 7.75
C PRO A 318 -6.88 13.20 7.87
N PHE A 319 -6.50 11.92 7.71
CA PHE A 319 -7.40 10.79 7.87
C PHE A 319 -7.33 10.27 9.32
N ASN A 320 -8.13 10.84 10.18
CA ASN A 320 -8.16 10.57 11.62
C ASN A 320 -9.54 10.11 12.15
N ASP A 321 -10.54 10.02 11.27
CA ASP A 321 -11.84 9.42 11.55
C ASP A 321 -11.76 7.89 11.42
N ILE A 322 -10.99 7.27 12.34
CA ILE A 322 -10.69 5.84 12.33
C ILE A 322 -11.14 5.23 13.66
N PRO A 323 -11.87 4.10 13.65
CA PRO A 323 -12.19 3.37 14.88
C PRO A 323 -10.91 2.94 15.61
N ILE A 324 -10.85 3.22 16.92
CA ILE A 324 -9.72 2.86 17.78
C ILE A 324 -10.23 1.90 18.85
N ILE A 325 -9.59 0.74 18.97
CA ILE A 325 -9.93 -0.30 19.95
C ILE A 325 -8.71 -0.60 20.81
N PHE A 326 -8.89 -0.53 22.12
CA PHE A 326 -7.88 -0.90 23.10
C PHE A 326 -8.07 -2.36 23.49
N THR A 327 -7.04 -3.18 23.31
CA THR A 327 -7.12 -4.64 23.48
C THR A 327 -5.92 -5.20 24.23
N SER A 328 -6.10 -6.35 24.84
CA SER A 328 -5.02 -7.24 25.24
C SER A 328 -5.24 -8.60 24.59
N VAL A 329 -4.40 -8.90 23.61
CA VAL A 329 -4.49 -10.18 22.90
C VAL A 329 -4.17 -11.35 23.83
N LEU A 330 -3.24 -11.19 24.78
CA LEU A 330 -2.87 -12.24 25.73
C LEU A 330 -4.03 -12.60 26.65
N SER A 331 -4.76 -11.62 27.15
CA SER A 331 -5.94 -11.82 27.99
C SER A 331 -7.24 -11.99 27.20
N LYS A 332 -7.16 -12.04 25.87
CA LYS A 332 -8.29 -12.15 24.93
C LYS A 332 -9.37 -11.06 25.08
N GLN A 333 -8.99 -9.89 25.58
CA GLN A 333 -9.93 -8.78 25.76
C GLN A 333 -10.22 -8.09 24.43
N ARG A 334 -11.50 -7.90 24.11
CA ARG A 334 -12.04 -7.14 22.97
C ARG A 334 -11.56 -7.60 21.58
N ILE A 335 -11.08 -8.85 21.44
CA ILE A 335 -10.64 -9.38 20.13
C ILE A 335 -11.83 -9.42 19.15
N PHE A 336 -13.02 -9.83 19.63
CA PHE A 336 -14.23 -9.87 18.79
C PHE A 336 -14.69 -8.48 18.37
N ASP A 337 -14.57 -7.48 19.23
CA ASP A 337 -14.90 -6.09 18.90
C ASP A 337 -14.04 -5.57 17.73
N VAL A 338 -12.77 -6.00 17.66
CA VAL A 338 -11.87 -5.68 16.55
C VAL A 338 -12.43 -6.23 15.24
N LEU A 339 -12.82 -7.49 15.21
CA LEU A 339 -13.37 -8.14 14.00
C LEU A 339 -14.70 -7.54 13.58
N GLN A 340 -15.62 -7.35 14.53
CA GLN A 340 -16.91 -6.73 14.24
C GLN A 340 -16.73 -5.31 13.69
N THR A 341 -15.79 -4.56 14.25
CA THR A 341 -15.48 -3.21 13.76
C THR A 341 -14.86 -3.26 12.36
N ALA A 342 -13.98 -4.21 12.06
CA ALA A 342 -13.41 -4.37 10.72
C ALA A 342 -14.49 -4.71 9.68
N ILE A 343 -15.45 -5.58 10.02
CA ILE A 343 -16.59 -5.90 9.16
C ILE A 343 -17.49 -4.66 8.95
N ARG A 344 -17.74 -3.88 9.99
CA ARG A 344 -18.51 -2.62 9.87
C ARG A 344 -17.81 -1.63 8.94
N VAL A 345 -16.48 -1.47 9.04
CA VAL A 345 -15.69 -0.63 8.15
C VAL A 345 -15.79 -1.14 6.70
N TYR A 346 -15.77 -2.44 6.48
CA TYR A 346 -15.98 -3.02 5.15
C TYR A 346 -17.37 -2.70 4.59
N GLN A 347 -18.42 -2.83 5.39
CA GLN A 347 -19.78 -2.49 4.99
C GLN A 347 -19.91 -1.01 4.65
N SER A 348 -19.32 -0.12 5.46
CA SER A 348 -19.26 1.31 5.18
C SER A 348 -18.50 1.61 3.88
N ARG A 349 -17.42 0.86 3.59
CA ARG A 349 -16.66 1.00 2.34
C ARG A 349 -17.48 0.59 1.11
N LYS A 350 -18.33 -0.44 1.22
CA LYS A 350 -19.25 -0.88 0.15
C LYS A 350 -20.52 -0.03 0.01
N ARG A 351 -20.79 0.88 0.96
CA ARG A 351 -22.00 1.68 0.98
C ARG A 351 -22.19 2.46 -0.30
N ARG A 352 -23.40 2.36 -0.86
CA ARG A 352 -23.84 3.12 -2.03
C ARG A 352 -24.97 4.05 -1.62
N ILE A 353 -24.83 5.32 -2.00
CA ILE A 353 -25.80 6.37 -1.75
C ILE A 353 -26.37 6.79 -3.09
N SER A 354 -27.67 6.87 -3.18
CA SER A 354 -28.32 7.30 -4.43
C SER A 354 -28.00 8.76 -4.75
N THR A 355 -27.97 9.11 -6.03
CA THR A 355 -27.74 10.50 -6.46
C THR A 355 -28.79 11.46 -5.89
N SER A 356 -30.06 11.02 -5.76
CA SER A 356 -31.12 11.83 -5.15
C SER A 356 -30.80 12.13 -3.69
N GLU A 357 -30.53 11.10 -2.89
CA GLU A 357 -30.22 11.23 -1.46
C GLU A 357 -29.00 12.13 -1.20
N LEU A 358 -27.93 11.98 -2.03
CA LEU A 358 -26.76 12.86 -1.96
C LEU A 358 -27.13 14.32 -2.22
N ASN A 359 -27.92 14.60 -3.24
CA ASN A 359 -28.28 15.97 -3.60
C ASN A 359 -29.29 16.58 -2.63
N ASP A 360 -30.24 15.81 -2.13
CA ASP A 360 -31.22 16.27 -1.14
C ASP A 360 -30.56 16.73 0.16
N PHE A 361 -29.45 16.11 0.54
CA PHE A 361 -28.65 16.51 1.70
C PHE A 361 -27.62 17.61 1.37
N LEU A 362 -26.81 17.43 0.33
CA LEU A 362 -25.64 18.27 0.08
C LEU A 362 -25.97 19.60 -0.58
N LEU A 363 -26.98 19.68 -1.47
CA LEU A 363 -27.29 20.94 -2.16
C LEU A 363 -27.78 22.03 -1.20
N PRO A 364 -28.71 21.78 -0.27
CA PRO A 364 -29.09 22.78 0.73
C PRO A 364 -27.92 23.22 1.63
N LEU A 365 -27.03 22.25 2.00
CA LEU A 365 -25.83 22.56 2.76
C LEU A 365 -24.90 23.50 1.98
N ILE A 366 -24.69 23.24 0.69
CA ILE A 366 -23.85 24.05 -0.20
C ILE A 366 -24.46 25.44 -0.45
N GLU A 367 -25.78 25.54 -0.53
CA GLU A 367 -26.49 26.83 -0.66
C GLU A 367 -26.29 27.70 0.59
N ASN A 368 -26.33 27.11 1.78
CA ASN A 368 -26.11 27.80 3.04
C ASN A 368 -24.63 28.16 3.25
N TYR A 369 -23.71 27.33 2.77
CA TYR A 369 -22.27 27.49 2.90
C TYR A 369 -21.57 27.33 1.54
N PRO A 370 -21.72 28.31 0.62
CA PRO A 370 -21.17 28.21 -0.71
C PRO A 370 -19.64 28.29 -0.74
N PRO A 371 -18.99 27.70 -1.77
CA PRO A 371 -17.56 27.84 -1.94
C PRO A 371 -17.14 29.32 -1.98
N PRO A 372 -16.06 29.71 -1.29
CA PRO A 372 -15.58 31.09 -1.31
C PRO A 372 -15.29 31.57 -2.74
N ALA A 373 -15.78 32.75 -3.08
CA ALA A 373 -15.47 33.38 -4.36
C ALA A 373 -13.96 33.59 -4.50
N THR A 374 -13.41 33.21 -5.64
CA THR A 374 -11.98 33.36 -5.92
C THR A 374 -11.79 34.28 -7.13
N LYS A 375 -11.01 35.34 -6.98
CA LYS A 375 -10.76 36.35 -8.04
C LYS A 375 -12.07 36.93 -8.63
N GLY A 376 -13.06 37.20 -7.77
CA GLY A 376 -14.35 37.73 -8.19
C GLY A 376 -15.27 36.76 -8.95
N LYS A 377 -14.90 35.48 -9.05
CA LYS A 377 -15.69 34.45 -9.72
C LYS A 377 -16.48 33.64 -8.69
N TYR A 378 -17.78 33.48 -8.95
CA TYR A 378 -18.68 32.67 -8.14
C TYR A 378 -18.63 31.22 -8.60
N ILE A 379 -18.40 30.32 -7.65
CA ILE A 379 -18.38 28.88 -7.89
C ILE A 379 -19.76 28.33 -7.59
N LYS A 380 -20.36 27.64 -8.56
CA LYS A 380 -21.65 26.98 -8.41
C LYS A 380 -21.51 25.48 -8.58
N ILE A 381 -21.88 24.75 -7.55
CA ILE A 381 -22.01 23.27 -7.58
C ILE A 381 -23.41 22.95 -8.05
N LYS A 382 -23.53 22.12 -9.10
CA LYS A 382 -24.80 21.81 -9.74
C LYS A 382 -25.45 20.55 -9.21
N TYR A 383 -24.65 19.51 -9.04
CA TYR A 383 -25.08 18.24 -8.46
C TYR A 383 -23.86 17.40 -8.03
N VAL A 384 -24.13 16.36 -7.27
CA VAL A 384 -23.14 15.42 -6.74
C VAL A 384 -23.58 14.01 -7.07
N THR A 385 -22.64 13.11 -7.35
CA THR A 385 -22.91 11.69 -7.52
C THR A 385 -21.80 10.86 -6.92
N GLN A 386 -22.11 9.65 -6.44
CA GLN A 386 -21.11 8.66 -6.06
C GLN A 386 -20.72 7.85 -7.31
N LEU A 387 -19.40 7.70 -7.51
CA LEU A 387 -18.87 6.92 -8.64
C LEU A 387 -18.98 5.41 -8.34
N PRO A 388 -19.18 4.56 -9.36
CA PRO A 388 -19.28 3.10 -9.19
C PRO A 388 -17.86 2.47 -9.02
N THR A 389 -17.19 2.80 -7.92
CA THR A 389 -15.83 2.33 -7.61
C THR A 389 -15.82 1.54 -6.32
N PRO A 390 -14.89 0.59 -6.11
CA PRO A 390 -14.82 -0.22 -4.88
C PRO A 390 -14.67 0.60 -3.59
N THR A 391 -14.20 1.83 -3.69
CA THR A 391 -14.04 2.77 -2.57
C THR A 391 -14.96 3.98 -2.75
N PRO A 392 -15.44 4.64 -1.68
CA PRO A 392 -16.27 5.81 -1.80
C PRO A 392 -15.57 6.95 -2.53
N GLN A 393 -16.10 7.29 -3.70
CA GLN A 393 -15.63 8.41 -4.52
C GLN A 393 -16.84 9.25 -4.93
N PHE A 394 -16.75 10.57 -4.71
CA PHE A 394 -17.83 11.50 -4.98
C PHE A 394 -17.40 12.51 -6.03
N ALA A 395 -18.20 12.66 -7.09
CA ALA A 395 -17.97 13.64 -8.15
C ALA A 395 -18.94 14.81 -7.99
N PHE A 396 -18.40 15.98 -7.73
CA PHE A 396 -19.11 17.25 -7.67
C PHE A 396 -19.00 17.96 -9.03
N PHE A 397 -20.12 18.20 -9.68
CA PHE A 397 -20.15 18.89 -10.96
C PHE A 397 -20.33 20.38 -10.76
N VAL A 398 -19.30 21.14 -11.17
CA VAL A 398 -19.15 22.56 -10.88
C VAL A 398 -18.83 23.35 -12.14
N ASN A 399 -19.07 24.66 -12.11
CA ASN A 399 -18.71 25.54 -13.23
C ASN A 399 -17.20 25.86 -13.31
N LEU A 400 -16.49 25.91 -12.17
CA LEU A 400 -15.11 26.36 -12.05
C LEU A 400 -14.33 25.49 -11.06
N PRO A 401 -14.03 24.22 -11.38
CA PRO A 401 -13.40 23.26 -10.47
C PRO A 401 -12.03 23.70 -9.96
N GLN A 402 -11.26 24.41 -10.78
CA GLN A 402 -9.89 24.84 -10.46
C GLN A 402 -9.81 25.90 -9.34
N TYR A 403 -10.93 26.49 -8.95
CA TYR A 403 -10.96 27.50 -7.88
C TYR A 403 -11.44 26.97 -6.53
N ILE A 404 -11.84 25.69 -6.44
CA ILE A 404 -12.21 25.08 -5.16
C ILE A 404 -10.95 24.75 -4.37
N LYS A 405 -10.85 25.32 -3.17
CA LYS A 405 -9.70 25.16 -2.28
C LYS A 405 -9.87 23.95 -1.37
N GLU A 406 -8.74 23.41 -0.90
CA GLU A 406 -8.67 22.27 0.00
C GLU A 406 -9.53 22.38 1.28
N PRO A 407 -9.62 23.54 1.97
CA PRO A 407 -10.50 23.66 3.13
C PRO A 407 -11.98 23.40 2.83
N TYR A 408 -12.45 23.81 1.64
CA TYR A 408 -13.84 23.56 1.24
C TYR A 408 -14.07 22.10 0.87
N ARG A 409 -13.09 21.43 0.24
CA ARG A 409 -13.12 19.99 0.02
C ARG A 409 -13.28 19.24 1.33
N ARG A 410 -12.48 19.58 2.34
CA ARG A 410 -12.56 18.97 3.69
C ARG A 410 -13.89 19.22 4.37
N PHE A 411 -14.45 20.42 4.21
CA PHE A 411 -15.79 20.72 4.72
C PHE A 411 -16.84 19.77 4.15
N LEU A 412 -16.84 19.55 2.83
CA LEU A 412 -17.76 18.62 2.18
C LEU A 412 -17.51 17.17 2.63
N GLU A 413 -16.26 16.76 2.72
CA GLU A 413 -15.88 15.43 3.19
C GLU A 413 -16.38 15.16 4.60
N ASN A 414 -16.16 16.09 5.53
CA ASN A 414 -16.60 15.93 6.91
C ASN A 414 -18.13 15.80 7.00
N ASN A 415 -18.89 16.62 6.28
CA ASN A 415 -20.35 16.53 6.28
C ASN A 415 -20.86 15.19 5.71
N ILE A 416 -20.20 14.65 4.66
CA ILE A 416 -20.52 13.33 4.13
C ILE A 416 -20.23 12.25 5.19
N ARG A 417 -19.09 12.32 5.88
CA ARG A 417 -18.71 11.36 6.93
C ARG A 417 -19.67 11.37 8.09
N ASP A 418 -20.04 12.56 8.56
CA ASP A 418 -20.93 12.73 9.71
C ASP A 418 -22.35 12.22 9.42
N HIS A 419 -22.82 12.36 8.16
CA HIS A 419 -24.18 11.98 7.80
C HIS A 419 -24.32 10.48 7.48
N TRP A 420 -23.33 9.85 6.83
CA TRP A 420 -23.44 8.47 6.34
C TRP A 420 -22.53 7.44 7.02
N ASP A 421 -21.83 7.79 8.11
CA ASP A 421 -20.91 6.91 8.84
C ASP A 421 -19.88 6.21 7.93
N PHE A 422 -18.91 6.97 7.48
CA PHE A 422 -17.74 6.45 6.75
C PHE A 422 -16.50 6.32 7.65
N ALA A 423 -16.68 6.09 8.96
CA ALA A 423 -15.58 5.92 9.90
C ALA A 423 -14.65 4.79 9.44
N GLY A 424 -13.35 5.04 9.46
CA GLY A 424 -12.32 4.10 9.03
C GLY A 424 -12.21 3.91 7.51
N VAL A 425 -12.95 4.66 6.69
CA VAL A 425 -12.95 4.50 5.23
C VAL A 425 -12.35 5.74 4.56
N PRO A 426 -11.21 5.64 3.85
CA PRO A 426 -10.72 6.74 3.02
C PRO A 426 -11.69 7.04 1.89
N MET A 427 -12.03 8.31 1.69
CA MET A 427 -12.89 8.72 0.59
C MET A 427 -12.20 9.74 -0.31
N GLN A 428 -12.71 9.92 -1.53
CA GLN A 428 -12.18 10.88 -2.48
C GLN A 428 -13.28 11.78 -3.02
N ILE A 429 -12.98 13.06 -3.12
CA ILE A 429 -13.86 14.06 -3.70
C ILE A 429 -13.20 14.63 -4.95
N TYR A 430 -13.91 14.55 -6.06
CA TYR A 430 -13.50 15.11 -7.35
C TYR A 430 -14.41 16.27 -7.73
N PHE A 431 -13.81 17.32 -8.28
CA PHE A 431 -14.57 18.42 -8.88
C PHE A 431 -14.40 18.34 -10.39
N ARG A 432 -15.51 18.19 -11.09
CA ARG A 432 -15.55 18.08 -12.56
C ARG A 432 -16.31 19.25 -13.17
N GLN A 433 -15.81 19.74 -14.28
CA GLN A 433 -16.53 20.75 -15.06
C GLN A 433 -17.70 20.09 -15.77
N LYS A 434 -18.84 20.77 -15.71
CA LYS A 434 -20.04 20.40 -16.47
C LYS A 434 -20.19 21.35 -17.65
#